data_ea03642a48ce2a203d5c05ffa337e2a4
#
_entry.id   ea03642a48ce2a203d5c05ffa337e2a4
#
_cell.length_a   1.000
_cell.length_b   1.000
_cell.length_c   1.000
_cell.angle_alpha   90.00
_cell.angle_beta   90.00
_cell.angle_gamma   90.00
#
_symmetry.space_group_name_H-M   'P 1'
#
loop_
_entity.id
_entity.type
_entity.pdbx_description
1 polymer ?
#
loop_
_entity_poly.entity_id
_entity_poly.type
_entity_poly.pdbx_seq_one_letter_code
_entity_poly.pdbx_strand_id
1 'polypeptide(L)'
;MKNNINKIKGYMVVALVVFLFTTSIVYAQPVKLIKGESFLIEGVYYSDINIEFSFDRAYLQALNSGLVFDIDLDFLIVNIKPWRVDQEIGQLSQNYTIKYNAFTQRYTVLNTNTGRETSYPTIEITLSNLGTINKFPVLDDSLI
;
A
#
# COMPACT_ATOMS: atom_id res chain seq x y z
N MET A 1 -32.27 -10.74 -49.99
CA MET A 1 -30.88 -11.08 -49.64
C MET A 1 -29.99 -9.92 -49.21
N LYS A 2 -30.10 -8.74 -49.79
CA LYS A 2 -29.33 -7.50 -49.44
C LYS A 2 -29.58 -6.98 -48.02
N ASN A 3 -30.79 -7.11 -47.47
CA ASN A 3 -31.13 -6.55 -46.12
C ASN A 3 -30.51 -7.33 -44.95
N ASN A 4 -30.21 -8.65 -45.10
CA ASN A 4 -29.62 -9.43 -44.05
C ASN A 4 -28.10 -9.17 -43.90
N ILE A 5 -27.42 -8.84 -44.98
CA ILE A 5 -25.97 -8.55 -44.99
C ILE A 5 -25.70 -7.24 -44.25
N ASN A 6 -26.58 -6.24 -44.42
CA ASN A 6 -26.44 -4.94 -43.73
C ASN A 6 -26.73 -5.04 -42.23
N LYS A 7 -27.69 -5.89 -41.82
CA LYS A 7 -27.93 -6.20 -40.39
C LYS A 7 -26.73 -6.90 -39.74
N ILE A 8 -26.15 -7.90 -40.42
CA ILE A 8 -24.98 -8.63 -39.90
C ILE A 8 -23.77 -7.70 -39.78
N LYS A 9 -23.55 -6.81 -40.76
CA LYS A 9 -22.49 -5.78 -40.66
C LYS A 9 -22.72 -4.81 -39.48
N GLY A 10 -23.97 -4.41 -39.24
CA GLY A 10 -24.34 -3.58 -38.11
C GLY A 10 -24.03 -4.23 -36.76
N TYR A 11 -24.42 -5.49 -36.57
CA TYR A 11 -24.12 -6.24 -35.34
C TYR A 11 -22.62 -6.49 -35.13
N MET A 12 -21.87 -6.71 -36.20
CA MET A 12 -20.43 -6.91 -36.13
C MET A 12 -19.70 -5.62 -35.72
N VAL A 13 -20.15 -4.46 -36.20
CA VAL A 13 -19.60 -3.16 -35.79
C VAL A 13 -19.94 -2.85 -34.33
N VAL A 14 -21.17 -3.11 -33.90
CA VAL A 14 -21.57 -2.92 -32.49
C VAL A 14 -20.78 -3.87 -31.57
N ALA A 15 -20.60 -5.12 -31.94
CA ALA A 15 -19.79 -6.08 -31.17
C ALA A 15 -18.32 -5.65 -31.08
N LEU A 16 -17.74 -5.10 -32.15
CA LEU A 16 -16.38 -4.58 -32.17
C LEU A 16 -16.23 -3.35 -31.25
N VAL A 17 -17.22 -2.44 -31.28
CA VAL A 17 -17.22 -1.25 -30.41
C VAL A 17 -17.35 -1.65 -28.94
N VAL A 18 -18.23 -2.58 -28.59
CA VAL A 18 -18.37 -3.08 -27.21
C VAL A 18 -17.08 -3.75 -26.73
N PHE A 19 -16.40 -4.51 -27.60
CA PHE A 19 -15.12 -5.17 -27.25
C PHE A 19 -14.00 -4.15 -26.99
N LEU A 20 -14.00 -2.99 -27.67
CA LEU A 20 -13.00 -1.93 -27.46
C LEU A 20 -13.18 -1.19 -26.12
N PHE A 21 -14.36 -1.23 -25.51
CA PHE A 21 -14.62 -0.61 -24.20
C PHE A 21 -14.33 -1.51 -23.00
N THR A 22 -13.96 -2.77 -23.20
CA THR A 22 -13.61 -3.71 -22.12
C THR A 22 -12.10 -3.70 -21.77
N THR A 23 -11.39 -2.61 -22.05
CA THR A 23 -10.03 -2.45 -21.55
C THR A 23 -10.09 -2.28 -20.03
N SER A 24 -9.87 -3.35 -19.30
CA SER A 24 -9.67 -3.31 -17.86
C SER A 24 -8.45 -2.44 -17.57
N ILE A 25 -8.67 -1.29 -16.95
CA ILE A 25 -7.59 -0.47 -16.41
C ILE A 25 -7.03 -1.25 -15.23
N VAL A 26 -5.90 -1.91 -15.43
CA VAL A 26 -5.15 -2.52 -14.34
C VAL A 26 -4.47 -1.38 -13.59
N TYR A 27 -5.03 -1.00 -12.46
CA TYR A 27 -4.34 -0.12 -11.52
C TYR A 27 -3.22 -0.93 -10.87
N ALA A 28 -1.97 -0.55 -11.11
CA ALA A 28 -0.86 -1.04 -10.32
C ALA A 28 -1.11 -0.60 -8.86
N GLN A 29 -1.11 -1.55 -7.93
CA GLN A 29 -1.23 -1.21 -6.52
C GLN A 29 0.05 -0.50 -6.09
N PRO A 30 -0.04 0.69 -5.48
CA PRO A 30 1.14 1.47 -5.07
C PRO A 30 1.88 0.82 -3.88
N VAL A 31 1.32 -0.23 -3.30
CA VAL A 31 1.85 -0.90 -2.10
C VAL A 31 1.80 -2.41 -2.28
N LYS A 32 2.92 -3.09 -2.01
CA LYS A 32 3.04 -4.55 -2.07
C LYS A 32 3.75 -5.07 -0.83
N LEU A 33 3.13 -5.99 -0.11
CA LEU A 33 3.80 -6.74 0.95
C LEU A 33 4.77 -7.75 0.31
N ILE A 34 6.06 -7.61 0.62
CA ILE A 34 7.12 -8.52 0.14
C ILE A 34 7.35 -9.65 1.13
N LYS A 35 7.41 -9.32 2.41
CA LYS A 35 7.68 -10.28 3.48
C LYS A 35 7.04 -9.82 4.78
N GLY A 36 6.51 -10.76 5.55
CA GLY A 36 6.07 -10.55 6.92
C GLY A 36 6.40 -11.80 7.73
N GLU A 37 7.09 -11.64 8.84
CA GLU A 37 7.42 -12.69 9.79
C GLU A 37 7.13 -12.21 11.20
N SER A 38 6.61 -13.10 12.05
CA SER A 38 6.40 -12.81 13.46
C SER A 38 7.12 -13.84 14.31
N PHE A 39 7.69 -13.39 15.43
CA PHE A 39 8.45 -14.24 16.35
C PHE A 39 8.30 -13.76 17.78
N LEU A 40 8.42 -14.68 18.73
CA LEU A 40 8.26 -14.42 20.16
C LEU A 40 9.63 -14.20 20.81
N ILE A 41 9.81 -13.11 21.53
CA ILE A 41 10.99 -12.83 22.37
C ILE A 41 10.48 -12.37 23.74
N GLU A 42 10.89 -13.07 24.79
CA GLU A 42 10.62 -12.70 26.20
C GLU A 42 9.15 -12.37 26.48
N GLY A 43 8.22 -13.15 25.90
CA GLY A 43 6.79 -12.97 26.11
C GLY A 43 6.14 -11.89 25.23
N VAL A 44 6.87 -11.30 24.30
CA VAL A 44 6.32 -10.31 23.34
C VAL A 44 6.48 -10.81 21.91
N TYR A 45 5.40 -10.80 21.15
CA TYR A 45 5.44 -11.03 19.71
C TYR A 45 5.94 -9.78 18.98
N TYR A 46 6.97 -9.99 18.18
CA TYR A 46 7.53 -8.97 17.29
C TYR A 46 7.25 -9.35 15.83
N SER A 47 7.13 -8.36 14.97
CA SER A 47 7.01 -8.57 13.53
C SER A 47 8.10 -7.83 12.77
N ASP A 48 8.68 -8.53 11.80
CA ASP A 48 9.51 -7.96 10.74
C ASP A 48 8.69 -7.91 9.46
N ILE A 49 8.58 -6.72 8.88
CA ILE A 49 7.72 -6.48 7.71
C ILE A 49 8.51 -5.73 6.66
N ASN A 50 8.40 -6.19 5.42
CA ASN A 50 8.98 -5.52 4.27
C ASN A 50 7.86 -5.21 3.25
N ILE A 51 7.63 -3.93 3.03
CA ILE A 51 6.63 -3.38 2.12
C ILE A 51 7.35 -2.63 1.01
N GLU A 52 7.00 -2.91 -0.23
CA GLU A 52 7.44 -2.16 -1.39
C GLU A 52 6.40 -1.12 -1.75
N PHE A 53 6.81 0.15 -1.74
CA PHE A 53 6.00 1.26 -2.21
C PHE A 53 6.41 1.63 -3.63
N SER A 54 5.45 1.72 -4.55
CA SER A 54 5.64 2.12 -5.93
C SER A 54 4.94 3.44 -6.20
N PHE A 55 5.72 4.53 -6.25
CA PHE A 55 5.20 5.83 -6.67
C PHE A 55 5.43 6.00 -8.18
N ASP A 56 4.34 6.15 -8.91
CA ASP A 56 4.41 6.49 -10.33
C ASP A 56 4.80 7.96 -10.53
N ARG A 57 4.95 8.36 -11.81
CA ARG A 57 5.34 9.73 -12.15
C ARG A 57 4.35 10.77 -11.61
N ALA A 58 3.07 10.48 -11.55
CA ALA A 58 2.05 11.42 -11.09
C ALA A 58 2.18 11.68 -9.58
N TYR A 59 2.40 10.61 -8.78
CA TYR A 59 2.67 10.75 -7.34
C TYR A 59 3.95 11.55 -7.08
N LEU A 60 5.03 11.29 -7.83
CA LEU A 60 6.28 12.03 -7.68
C LEU A 60 6.14 13.52 -8.05
N GLN A 61 5.42 13.83 -9.13
CA GLN A 61 5.15 15.21 -9.51
C GLN A 61 4.32 15.94 -8.45
N ALA A 62 3.30 15.29 -7.91
CA ALA A 62 2.46 15.85 -6.86
C ALA A 62 3.29 16.16 -5.60
N LEU A 63 4.09 15.21 -5.13
CA LEU A 63 4.96 15.37 -3.96
C LEU A 63 5.98 16.50 -4.18
N ASN A 64 6.64 16.55 -5.34
CA ASN A 64 7.61 17.59 -5.68
C ASN A 64 6.96 18.97 -5.86
N SER A 65 5.66 19.02 -6.13
CA SER A 65 4.87 20.26 -6.20
C SER A 65 4.42 20.76 -4.82
N GLY A 66 4.79 20.06 -3.74
CA GLY A 66 4.49 20.43 -2.36
C GLY A 66 3.23 19.77 -1.78
N LEU A 67 2.63 18.81 -2.49
CA LEU A 67 1.59 17.99 -1.87
C LEU A 67 2.20 17.08 -0.80
N VAL A 68 1.42 16.83 0.23
CA VAL A 68 1.77 15.97 1.36
C VAL A 68 1.02 14.66 1.20
N PHE A 69 1.70 13.54 1.41
CA PHE A 69 1.07 12.23 1.41
C PHE A 69 1.07 11.64 2.81
N ASP A 70 -0.10 11.18 3.23
CA ASP A 70 -0.26 10.41 4.45
C ASP A 70 -0.34 8.93 4.10
N ILE A 71 0.37 8.12 4.89
CA ILE A 71 0.43 6.66 4.77
C ILE A 71 0.07 6.07 6.11
N ASP A 72 -1.01 5.30 6.12
CA ASP A 72 -1.48 4.60 7.30
C ASP A 72 -1.21 3.10 7.13
N LEU A 73 -0.50 2.53 8.10
CA LEU A 73 -0.20 1.10 8.18
C LEU A 73 -0.97 0.50 9.35
N ASP A 74 -2.01 -0.27 9.04
CA ASP A 74 -2.82 -0.95 10.03
C ASP A 74 -2.41 -2.42 10.16
N PHE A 75 -2.12 -2.84 11.39
CA PHE A 75 -1.80 -4.20 11.77
C PHE A 75 -2.98 -4.79 12.52
N LEU A 76 -3.64 -5.78 11.92
CA LEU A 76 -4.69 -6.52 12.55
C LEU A 76 -4.14 -7.85 13.08
N ILE A 77 -4.28 -8.07 14.38
CA ILE A 77 -3.84 -9.28 15.05
C ILE A 77 -5.06 -10.16 15.28
N VAL A 78 -5.04 -11.36 14.66
CA VAL A 78 -6.14 -12.32 14.74
C VAL A 78 -5.65 -13.65 15.30
N ASN A 79 -6.44 -14.25 16.19
CA ASN A 79 -6.25 -15.61 16.63
C ASN A 79 -7.02 -16.55 15.71
N ILE A 80 -6.28 -17.29 14.88
CA ILE A 80 -6.84 -18.26 13.94
C ILE A 80 -7.12 -19.56 14.69
N LYS A 81 -8.40 -19.88 14.87
CA LYS A 81 -8.84 -21.13 15.52
C LYS A 81 -9.42 -22.08 14.47
N PRO A 82 -8.92 -23.34 14.38
CA PRO A 82 -9.55 -24.34 13.53
C PRO A 82 -11.02 -24.53 13.94
N TRP A 83 -11.92 -24.49 12.97
CA TRP A 83 -13.36 -24.73 13.11
C TRP A 83 -14.17 -23.63 13.84
N ARG A 84 -13.62 -22.44 14.01
CA ARG A 84 -14.34 -21.28 14.58
C ARG A 84 -14.05 -20.02 13.75
N VAL A 85 -14.85 -18.98 13.98
CA VAL A 85 -14.59 -17.65 13.42
C VAL A 85 -13.32 -17.12 14.06
N ASP A 86 -12.44 -16.55 13.22
CA ASP A 86 -11.22 -15.88 13.66
C ASP A 86 -11.57 -14.76 14.63
N GLN A 87 -10.83 -14.68 15.72
CA GLN A 87 -11.05 -13.69 16.75
C GLN A 87 -9.99 -12.60 16.63
N GLU A 88 -10.44 -11.37 16.43
CA GLU A 88 -9.57 -10.20 16.54
C GLU A 88 -9.10 -10.03 17.98
N ILE A 89 -7.76 -9.94 18.18
CA ILE A 89 -7.14 -9.76 19.49
C ILE A 89 -6.77 -8.29 19.68
N GLY A 90 -6.34 -7.62 18.60
CA GLY A 90 -5.95 -6.23 18.67
C GLY A 90 -5.67 -5.62 17.30
N GLN A 91 -5.63 -4.30 17.28
CA GLN A 91 -5.26 -3.49 16.12
C GLN A 91 -4.21 -2.47 16.54
N LEU A 92 -3.20 -2.30 15.70
CA LEU A 92 -2.15 -1.30 15.86
C LEU A 92 -2.04 -0.49 14.58
N SER A 93 -1.86 0.83 14.69
CA SER A 93 -1.71 1.72 13.53
C SER A 93 -0.41 2.49 13.62
N GLN A 94 0.28 2.63 12.49
CA GLN A 94 1.43 3.49 12.31
C GLN A 94 1.14 4.48 11.19
N ASN A 95 1.20 5.74 11.51
CA ASN A 95 0.82 6.81 10.60
C ASN A 95 2.05 7.65 10.24
N TYR A 96 2.25 7.85 8.95
CA TYR A 96 3.39 8.58 8.42
C TYR A 96 2.93 9.66 7.46
N THR A 97 3.59 10.81 7.52
CA THR A 97 3.40 11.90 6.55
C THR A 97 4.69 12.10 5.77
N ILE A 98 4.61 12.07 4.44
CA ILE A 98 5.73 12.33 3.53
C ILE A 98 5.55 13.69 2.88
N LYS A 99 6.60 14.51 2.92
CA LYS A 99 6.66 15.81 2.24
C LYS A 99 8.02 16.00 1.55
N TYR A 100 8.02 16.78 0.46
CA TYR A 100 9.26 17.24 -0.19
C TYR A 100 9.58 18.67 0.24
N ASN A 101 10.82 18.88 0.62
CA ASN A 101 11.32 20.22 0.94
C ASN A 101 12.17 20.75 -0.23
N ALA A 102 11.62 21.72 -0.96
CA ALA A 102 12.27 22.27 -2.15
C ALA A 102 13.57 23.04 -1.84
N PHE A 103 13.72 23.61 -0.64
CA PHE A 103 14.93 24.35 -0.24
C PHE A 103 16.10 23.39 -0.01
N THR A 104 15.86 22.30 0.71
CA THR A 104 16.88 21.31 1.04
C THR A 104 16.99 20.21 -0.01
N GLN A 105 16.04 20.15 -0.95
CA GLN A 105 15.87 19.08 -1.97
C GLN A 105 15.84 17.70 -1.34
N ARG A 106 15.15 17.58 -0.21
CA ARG A 106 15.05 16.34 0.56
C ARG A 106 13.60 15.94 0.80
N TYR A 107 13.40 14.66 0.93
CA TYR A 107 12.12 14.09 1.36
C TYR A 107 12.13 13.91 2.87
N THR A 108 11.06 14.30 3.52
CA THR A 108 10.93 14.21 4.98
C THR A 108 9.77 13.30 5.32
N VAL A 109 10.01 12.35 6.22
CA VAL A 109 9.00 11.45 6.79
C VAL A 109 8.80 11.82 8.24
N LEU A 110 7.58 12.14 8.60
CA LEU A 110 7.13 12.33 9.97
C LEU A 110 6.33 11.09 10.39
N ASN A 111 6.77 10.38 11.42
CA ASN A 111 5.91 9.42 12.12
C ASN A 111 5.02 10.21 13.08
N THR A 112 3.71 10.26 12.80
CA THR A 112 2.77 11.07 13.56
C THR A 112 2.43 10.48 14.93
N ASN A 113 2.62 9.16 15.12
CA ASN A 113 2.43 8.49 16.40
C ASN A 113 3.51 8.88 17.43
N THR A 114 4.74 9.09 16.97
CA THR A 114 5.90 9.37 17.82
C THR A 114 6.41 10.80 17.74
N GLY A 115 5.98 11.55 16.72
CA GLY A 115 6.51 12.88 16.40
C GLY A 115 7.93 12.87 15.82
N ARG A 116 8.47 11.70 15.50
CA ARG A 116 9.83 11.58 14.94
C ARG A 116 9.84 11.96 13.46
N GLU A 117 10.69 12.93 13.13
CA GLU A 117 10.93 13.35 11.74
C GLU A 117 12.30 12.87 11.26
N THR A 118 12.36 12.34 10.04
CA THR A 118 13.60 11.90 9.40
C THR A 118 13.63 12.37 7.94
N SER A 119 14.80 12.81 7.47
CA SER A 119 14.97 13.39 6.13
C SER A 119 15.93 12.56 5.28
N TYR A 120 15.54 12.30 4.01
CA TYR A 120 16.25 11.46 3.07
C TYR A 120 16.58 12.21 1.78
N PRO A 121 17.68 11.86 1.08
CA PRO A 121 18.10 12.56 -0.14
C PRO A 121 17.27 12.23 -1.36
N THR A 122 16.69 11.02 -1.44
CA THR A 122 15.89 10.57 -2.60
C THR A 122 14.61 9.89 -2.16
N ILE A 123 13.64 9.83 -3.05
CA ILE A 123 12.36 9.17 -2.76
C ILE A 123 12.52 7.65 -2.61
N GLU A 124 13.41 7.03 -3.38
CA GLU A 124 13.65 5.59 -3.31
C GLU A 124 14.16 5.19 -1.92
N ILE A 125 15.13 5.94 -1.39
CA ILE A 125 15.63 5.73 -0.02
C ILE A 125 14.53 5.97 1.00
N THR A 126 13.71 6.99 0.81
CA THR A 126 12.58 7.31 1.67
C THR A 126 11.60 6.15 1.74
N LEU A 127 11.15 5.66 0.58
CA LEU A 127 10.17 4.58 0.50
C LEU A 127 10.73 3.25 1.00
N SER A 128 12.00 2.95 0.70
CA SER A 128 12.68 1.75 1.21
C SER A 128 12.78 1.74 2.73
N ASN A 129 13.11 2.88 3.35
CA ASN A 129 13.17 2.98 4.82
C ASN A 129 11.78 2.91 5.45
N LEU A 130 10.77 3.53 4.84
CA LEU A 130 9.40 3.47 5.30
C LEU A 130 8.84 2.04 5.23
N GLY A 131 9.17 1.30 4.18
CA GLY A 131 8.71 -0.07 3.97
C GLY A 131 9.44 -1.12 4.79
N THR A 132 10.53 -0.76 5.48
CA THR A 132 11.32 -1.71 6.28
C THR A 132 11.05 -1.52 7.76
N ILE A 133 10.23 -2.38 8.32
CA ILE A 133 9.83 -2.37 9.74
C ILE A 133 10.46 -3.58 10.40
N ASN A 134 11.35 -3.36 11.37
CA ASN A 134 12.06 -4.42 12.06
C ASN A 134 11.70 -4.41 13.55
N LYS A 135 11.48 -5.61 14.09
CA LYS A 135 11.21 -5.84 15.51
C LYS A 135 10.10 -4.93 16.06
N PHE A 136 9.02 -4.82 15.28
CA PHE A 136 7.85 -4.06 15.72
C PHE A 136 7.07 -4.88 16.77
N PRO A 137 6.93 -4.42 18.02
CA PRO A 137 6.18 -5.14 19.05
C PRO A 137 4.69 -5.09 18.73
N VAL A 138 4.08 -6.25 18.54
CA VAL A 138 2.68 -6.34 18.11
C VAL A 138 1.75 -6.83 19.23
N LEU A 139 2.20 -7.73 20.10
CA LEU A 139 1.33 -8.34 21.11
C LEU A 139 2.14 -8.92 22.27
N ASP A 140 1.64 -8.76 23.49
CA ASP A 140 2.09 -9.50 24.67
C ASP A 140 1.42 -10.88 24.67
N ASP A 141 2.19 -11.96 24.92
CA ASP A 141 1.70 -13.35 24.88
C ASP A 141 0.67 -13.64 25.97
N SER A 142 0.66 -12.88 27.06
CA SER A 142 -0.34 -13.00 28.13
C SER A 142 -1.75 -12.60 27.71
N LEU A 143 -1.90 -11.97 26.53
CA LEU A 143 -3.19 -11.54 25.98
C LEU A 143 -3.85 -12.58 25.05
N ILE A 144 -3.20 -13.73 24.83
CA ILE A 144 -3.70 -14.84 23.99
C ILE A 144 -4.17 -15.97 24.92
#